data_2f803f6017dff6578ebf5f8dafdb864e
#
_entry.id   2f803f6017dff6578ebf5f8dafdb864e
#
_cell.length_a   1.000
_cell.length_b   1.000
_cell.length_c   1.000
_cell.angle_alpha   90.00
_cell.angle_beta   90.00
_cell.angle_gamma   90.00
#
_symmetry.space_group_name_H-M   'P 1'
#
loop_
_entity.id
_entity.type
_entity.pdbx_description
1 polymer ?
#
loop_
_entity_poly.entity_id
_entity_poly.type
_entity_poly.pdbx_seq_one_letter_code
_entity_poly.pdbx_strand_id
1 'polypeptide(L)' 'MPYFAVADVDLTAEQAAALGATLVMPPVEMGGGRRLAVIRDAQGAVFGIYRSRDE' A
#
# COMPACT_ATOMS: atom_id res chain seq x y z
N MET A 1 -9.94 6.98 -6.28
CA MET A 1 -9.02 6.48 -5.24
C MET A 1 -7.61 6.87 -5.61
N PRO A 2 -6.92 7.65 -4.76
CA PRO A 2 -5.56 8.06 -5.09
C PRO A 2 -4.56 6.91 -4.89
N TYR A 3 -3.43 7.02 -5.59
CA TYR A 3 -2.33 6.07 -5.47
C TYR A 3 -1.06 6.83 -5.13
N PHE A 4 -0.28 6.27 -4.23
CA PHE A 4 0.98 6.88 -3.77
C PHE A 4 2.15 5.93 -4.02
N ALA A 5 3.23 6.44 -4.59
CA ALA A 5 4.43 5.65 -4.78
C ALA A 5 5.21 5.60 -3.47
N VAL A 6 5.64 4.40 -3.09
CA VAL A 6 6.43 4.20 -1.87
C VAL A 6 7.63 3.32 -2.19
N ALA A 7 8.66 3.40 -1.37
CA ALA A 7 9.86 2.61 -1.57
C ALA A 7 9.66 1.14 -1.19
N ASP A 8 8.84 0.88 -0.19
CA ASP A 8 8.62 -0.48 0.32
C ASP A 8 7.14 -0.63 0.69
N VAL A 9 6.40 -1.33 -0.17
CA VAL A 9 4.96 -1.48 0.01
C VAL A 9 4.65 -2.31 1.25
N ASP A 10 5.40 -3.38 1.49
CA ASP A 10 5.15 -4.24 2.64
C ASP A 10 5.36 -3.48 3.95
N LEU A 11 6.46 -2.75 4.05
CA LEU A 11 6.76 -1.99 5.25
C LEU A 11 5.74 -0.87 5.47
N THR A 12 5.37 -0.18 4.39
CA THR A 12 4.39 0.90 4.48
C THR A 12 3.05 0.37 4.94
N ALA A 13 2.63 -0.78 4.41
CA ALA A 13 1.38 -1.40 4.83
C ALA A 13 1.41 -1.80 6.31
N GLU A 14 2.54 -2.34 6.75
CA GLU A 14 2.71 -2.70 8.16
C GLU A 14 2.60 -1.48 9.07
N GLN A 15 3.26 -0.39 8.68
CA GLN A 15 3.22 0.83 9.46
C GLN A 15 1.83 1.42 9.51
N ALA A 16 1.12 1.38 8.38
CA ALA A 16 -0.25 1.88 8.34
C ALA A 16 -1.15 1.07 9.27
N ALA A 17 -1.01 -0.25 9.25
CA ALA A 17 -1.82 -1.11 10.12
C ALA A 17 -1.54 -0.82 11.58
N ALA A 18 -0.28 -0.56 11.93
CA ALA A 18 0.09 -0.23 13.30
C ALA A 18 -0.54 1.10 13.75
N LEU A 19 -0.86 1.97 12.82
CA LEU A 19 -1.49 3.26 13.10
C LEU A 19 -3.01 3.21 13.02
N GLY A 20 -3.59 2.02 12.90
CA GLY A 20 -5.03 1.85 12.94
C GLY A 20 -5.70 1.71 11.57
N ALA A 21 -4.93 1.65 10.48
CA ALA A 21 -5.50 1.45 9.17
C ALA A 21 -5.85 -0.02 8.94
N THR A 22 -6.70 -0.26 7.96
CA THR A 22 -7.10 -1.60 7.56
C THR A 22 -6.57 -1.87 6.15
N LEU A 23 -6.01 -3.06 5.96
CA LEU A 23 -5.59 -3.46 4.63
C LEU A 23 -6.79 -3.99 3.87
N VAL A 24 -7.27 -3.23 2.91
CA VAL A 24 -8.36 -3.67 2.03
C VAL A 24 -7.84 -4.75 1.11
N MET A 25 -6.62 -4.57 0.61
CA MET A 25 -5.93 -5.56 -0.18
C MET A 25 -4.48 -5.60 0.29
N PRO A 26 -3.99 -6.76 0.76
CA PRO A 26 -2.60 -6.85 1.21
C PRO A 26 -1.65 -6.70 0.02
N PRO A 27 -0.34 -6.48 0.28
CA PRO A 27 0.62 -6.32 -0.80
C PRO A 27 0.59 -7.51 -1.75
N VAL A 28 0.48 -7.21 -3.05
CA VAL A 28 0.39 -8.21 -4.11
C VAL A 28 1.45 -7.92 -5.15
N GLU A 29 2.13 -8.96 -5.60
CA GLU A 29 3.11 -8.85 -6.67
C GLU A 29 2.39 -8.63 -7.99
N MET A 30 2.75 -7.57 -8.69
CA MET A 30 2.11 -7.20 -9.96
C MET A 30 2.98 -7.55 -11.16
N GLY A 31 4.12 -8.21 -10.93
CA GLY A 31 5.02 -8.54 -12.03
C GLY A 31 6.12 -7.50 -12.20
N GLY A 32 7.32 -7.95 -12.57
CA GLY A 32 8.43 -7.06 -12.82
C GLY A 32 8.92 -6.30 -11.60
N GLY A 33 8.70 -6.84 -10.42
CA GLY A 33 9.11 -6.20 -9.17
C GLY A 33 8.16 -5.14 -8.65
N ARG A 34 7.04 -4.94 -9.32
CA ARG A 34 6.03 -3.97 -8.88
C ARG A 34 5.10 -4.62 -7.87
N ARG A 35 4.71 -3.86 -6.86
CA ARG A 35 3.79 -4.33 -5.85
C ARG A 35 2.74 -3.26 -5.59
N LEU A 36 1.59 -3.70 -5.10
CA LEU A 36 0.45 -2.83 -4.87
C LEU A 36 -0.30 -3.29 -3.63
N ALA A 37 -0.77 -2.35 -2.84
CA ALA A 37 -1.65 -2.63 -1.72
C ALA A 37 -2.71 -1.55 -1.66
N VAL A 38 -3.86 -1.86 -1.07
CA VAL A 38 -4.94 -0.90 -0.89
C VAL A 38 -5.24 -0.80 0.59
N ILE A 39 -5.29 0.42 1.08
CA ILE A 39 -5.39 0.71 2.52
C ILE A 39 -6.60 1.60 2.75
N ARG A 40 -7.32 1.32 3.84
CA ARG A 40 -8.35 2.22 4.35
C ARG A 40 -7.85 2.77 5.67
N ASP A 41 -7.75 4.09 5.78
CA ASP A 41 -7.25 4.68 7.01
C ASP A 41 -8.31 4.66 8.11
N ALA A 42 -7.93 5.12 9.30
CA ALA A 42 -8.82 5.06 10.46
C ALA A 42 -10.07 5.91 10.28
N GLN A 43 -10.06 6.83 9.33
CA GLN A 43 -11.20 7.70 9.08
C GLN A 43 -12.03 7.24 7.88
N GLY A 44 -11.67 6.10 7.29
CA GLY A 44 -12.43 5.53 6.21
C GLY A 44 -11.97 5.91 4.81
N ALA A 45 -10.93 6.71 4.69
CA ALA A 45 -10.40 7.07 3.37
C ALA A 45 -9.65 5.88 2.77
N VAL A 46 -9.89 5.60 1.49
CA VAL A 46 -9.28 4.47 0.81
C VAL A 46 -8.28 4.98 -0.21
N PHE A 47 -7.08 4.38 -0.22
CA PHE A 47 -6.05 4.76 -1.16
C PHE A 47 -5.15 3.56 -1.45
N GLY A 48 -4.44 3.62 -2.60
CA GLY A 48 -3.51 2.58 -2.97
C GLY A 48 -2.08 3.05 -2.75
N ILE A 49 -1.20 2.10 -2.44
CA ILE A 49 0.24 2.36 -2.41
C ILE A 49 0.90 1.37 -3.36
N TYR A 50 1.94 1.82 -4.03
CA TYR A 50 2.59 0.97 -5.01
C TYR A 50 4.08 1.24 -5.07
N ARG A 51 4.80 0.26 -5.58
CA ARG A 51 6.22 0.39 -5.85
C ARG A 51 6.45 0.18 -7.33
N SER A 52 7.11 1.15 -7.95
CA SER A 52 7.56 1.03 -9.32
C SER A 52 8.80 0.15 -9.35
N ARG A 53 8.97 -0.64 -10.43
CA ARG A 53 10.12 -1.53 -10.51
C ARG A 53 11.46 -0.78 -10.54
N ASP A 54 11.42 0.49 -10.91
CA ASP A 54 12.63 1.29 -11.02
C ASP A 54 12.99 1.99 -9.70
N GLU A 55 12.19 1.80 -8.69
CA GLU A 55 12.44 2.40 -7.38
C GLU A 55 13.29 1.49 -6.51
#